data_847421129822c16ff3fedbf7518d9705
#
_entry.id   847421129822c16ff3fedbf7518d9705
#
_cell.length_a   1.000
_cell.length_b   1.000
_cell.length_c   1.000
_cell.angle_alpha   90.00
_cell.angle_beta   90.00
_cell.angle_gamma   90.00
#
_symmetry.space_group_name_H-M   'P 1'
#
loop_
_entity.id
_entity.type
_entity.pdbx_description
1 polymer ?
#
loop_
_entity_poly.entity_id
_entity_poly.type
_entity_poly.pdbx_seq_one_letter_code
_entity_poly.pdbx_strand_id
1 'polypeptide(L)'
;MKTDHDVLIIGSGASGGMAAYTLTRLGVRCLMLDAGPQLDFENGRTLRAVWDLPYRGFGRPGRFPHITQASEFDAALWADEKQNPYSYPAADPYYWVRIRLIGGRTLRWGRASWRLSDYEFKGKDHDGFGENWPVSYADLAPYYDRVEPIFRVAGRNEGFAQLPDGKLLEDNSPDSASVRRFIASAKKLGVPTTKARRSTGTLASSANLLLPDALATGKLTIVPNAIAREIQVDPKTGLVNGVSYVDRVSKREYRVGARVLMLGASTLESTRLLLNSTSPRYPAGLANSSGVLGRYLFDQFYVKNCVQCVVPEARGGKASRELMGGGGYIPRFRNLKAGEKKFLRGYAFDFSSGGTPAAKYFPLYGDALFAKLADVANTGFNLTTMGEVLPRYENFARIDPAVKDEWGIPSLHITHRYTENEHEMARDATETAAEVCRGAGFEVIAKHAQMVPPGESIHELGTCRMGADPKKSVLNRFNQAHDVKNLFVLDGSAFVSGGSQNPTLTILALSLRAGEYLAERLKQGEL
;
A
#
# COMPACT_ATOMS: atom_id res chain seq x y z
N MET A 1 -34.91 5.26 8.77
CA MET A 1 -34.48 5.34 10.20
C MET A 1 -33.75 6.66 10.40
N LYS A 2 -34.11 7.45 11.42
CA LYS A 2 -33.26 8.59 11.81
C LYS A 2 -31.97 7.99 12.38
N THR A 3 -30.83 8.28 11.77
CA THR A 3 -29.51 7.88 12.26
C THR A 3 -28.90 9.03 13.05
N ASP A 4 -28.22 8.73 14.15
CA ASP A 4 -27.52 9.74 14.95
C ASP A 4 -26.22 10.22 14.31
N HIS A 5 -25.88 9.70 13.12
CA HIS A 5 -24.73 10.06 12.31
C HIS A 5 -25.14 10.36 10.86
N ASP A 6 -24.33 11.17 10.20
CA ASP A 6 -24.56 11.61 8.81
C ASP A 6 -23.84 10.67 7.83
N VAL A 7 -22.66 10.17 8.21
CA VAL A 7 -21.79 9.33 7.39
C VAL A 7 -21.38 8.07 8.15
N LEU A 8 -21.51 6.92 7.49
CA LEU A 8 -20.94 5.64 7.93
C LEU A 8 -19.63 5.39 7.20
N ILE A 9 -18.57 5.10 7.94
CA ILE A 9 -17.23 4.78 7.40
C ILE A 9 -16.91 3.32 7.71
N ILE A 10 -16.45 2.55 6.73
CA ILE A 10 -16.00 1.18 6.93
C ILE A 10 -14.47 1.12 6.82
N GLY A 11 -13.81 0.73 7.91
CA GLY A 11 -12.36 0.65 8.03
C GLY A 11 -11.73 1.93 8.57
N SER A 12 -10.75 1.76 9.45
CA SER A 12 -10.03 2.83 10.17
C SER A 12 -8.59 3.04 9.68
N GLY A 13 -8.21 2.39 8.58
CA GLY A 13 -6.88 2.50 7.95
C GLY A 13 -6.58 3.89 7.40
N ALA A 14 -5.63 3.99 6.49
CA ALA A 14 -5.21 5.27 5.88
C ALA A 14 -6.40 6.07 5.33
N SER A 15 -7.23 5.44 4.51
CA SER A 15 -8.35 6.11 3.83
C SER A 15 -9.50 6.46 4.77
N GLY A 16 -10.02 5.48 5.54
CA GLY A 16 -11.12 5.73 6.45
C GLY A 16 -10.74 6.66 7.60
N GLY A 17 -9.52 6.55 8.12
CA GLY A 17 -9.00 7.48 9.12
C GLY A 17 -8.90 8.92 8.61
N MET A 18 -8.42 9.12 7.38
CA MET A 18 -8.36 10.45 6.76
C MET A 18 -9.76 11.00 6.48
N ALA A 19 -10.70 10.15 6.05
CA ALA A 19 -12.10 10.56 5.87
C ALA A 19 -12.72 11.02 7.20
N ALA A 20 -12.54 10.24 8.28
CA ALA A 20 -13.01 10.61 9.61
C ALA A 20 -12.38 11.91 10.10
N TYR A 21 -11.04 12.04 9.99
CA TYR A 21 -10.31 13.26 10.33
C TYR A 21 -10.88 14.49 9.59
N THR A 22 -11.13 14.36 8.29
CA THR A 22 -11.63 15.46 7.46
C THR A 22 -13.06 15.84 7.81
N LEU A 23 -13.97 14.86 7.80
CA LEU A 23 -15.39 15.09 7.96
C LEU A 23 -15.75 15.63 9.35
N THR A 24 -15.17 15.06 10.40
CA THR A 24 -15.49 15.47 11.78
C THR A 24 -15.03 16.89 12.08
N ARG A 25 -13.87 17.29 11.52
CA ARG A 25 -13.37 18.67 11.62
C ARG A 25 -14.21 19.67 10.81
N LEU A 26 -14.93 19.20 9.79
CA LEU A 26 -15.93 19.98 9.03
C LEU A 26 -17.35 19.91 9.64
N GLY A 27 -17.48 19.32 10.83
CA GLY A 27 -18.72 19.31 11.59
C GLY A 27 -19.65 18.13 11.31
N VAL A 28 -19.28 17.20 10.42
CA VAL A 28 -20.08 16.03 10.04
C VAL A 28 -19.96 14.93 11.10
N ARG A 29 -21.09 14.35 11.53
CA ARG A 29 -21.11 13.25 12.50
C ARG A 29 -20.85 11.92 11.77
N CYS A 30 -19.86 11.19 12.23
CA CYS A 30 -19.41 9.94 11.62
C CYS A 30 -19.55 8.77 12.60
N LEU A 31 -20.04 7.65 12.08
CA LEU A 31 -19.88 6.33 12.71
C LEU A 31 -18.88 5.53 11.89
N MET A 32 -17.92 4.92 12.56
CA MET A 32 -16.90 4.07 11.93
C MET A 32 -17.02 2.63 12.41
N LEU A 33 -17.11 1.68 11.47
CA LEU A 33 -16.99 0.25 11.76
C LEU A 33 -15.59 -0.23 11.39
N ASP A 34 -14.94 -0.96 12.28
CA ASP A 34 -13.67 -1.64 11.98
C ASP A 34 -13.73 -3.11 12.38
N ALA A 35 -13.23 -3.97 11.50
CA ALA A 35 -13.23 -5.43 11.70
C ALA A 35 -12.30 -5.90 12.82
N GLY A 36 -11.39 -5.06 13.26
CA GLY A 36 -10.40 -5.37 14.29
C GLY A 36 -10.67 -4.75 15.64
N PRO A 37 -10.04 -5.29 16.70
CA PRO A 37 -10.02 -4.66 17.99
C PRO A 37 -9.15 -3.39 17.99
N GLN A 38 -9.37 -2.56 18.99
CA GLN A 38 -8.41 -1.53 19.37
C GLN A 38 -7.29 -2.19 20.18
N LEU A 39 -6.05 -1.99 19.75
CA LEU A 39 -4.90 -2.32 20.58
C LEU A 39 -4.57 -1.12 21.46
N ASP A 40 -4.40 -1.38 22.74
CA ASP A 40 -3.79 -0.42 23.65
C ASP A 40 -2.26 -0.49 23.48
N PHE A 41 -1.73 0.40 22.64
CA PHE A 41 -0.29 0.46 22.36
C PHE A 41 0.54 1.00 23.54
N GLU A 42 -0.08 1.66 24.52
CA GLU A 42 0.63 2.08 25.73
C GLU A 42 0.85 0.91 26.70
N ASN A 43 -0.15 0.04 26.83
CA ASN A 43 -0.10 -1.17 27.67
C ASN A 43 0.09 -2.46 26.85
N GLY A 44 -0.30 -2.46 25.58
CA GLY A 44 -0.24 -3.59 24.66
C GLY A 44 1.03 -3.65 23.83
N ARG A 45 2.11 -3.02 24.24
CA ARG A 45 3.44 -3.47 23.84
C ARG A 45 3.61 -4.88 24.40
N THR A 46 3.04 -5.84 23.71
CA THR A 46 3.49 -7.22 23.74
C THR A 46 4.86 -7.33 23.07
N LEU A 47 5.75 -6.39 23.36
CA LEU A 47 7.17 -6.61 23.26
C LEU A 47 7.50 -7.52 24.45
N ARG A 48 7.03 -8.76 24.38
CA ARG A 48 7.66 -9.82 25.14
C ARG A 48 9.14 -9.72 24.84
N ALA A 49 9.94 -9.83 25.88
CA ALA A 49 11.38 -9.90 25.66
C ALA A 49 11.65 -11.05 24.67
N VAL A 50 12.67 -10.90 23.82
CA VAL A 50 12.97 -11.90 22.78
C VAL A 50 13.10 -13.32 23.36
N TRP A 51 13.59 -13.42 24.60
CA TRP A 51 13.74 -14.71 25.32
C TRP A 51 12.40 -15.31 25.80
N ASP A 52 11.31 -14.53 25.88
CA ASP A 52 9.99 -15.02 26.26
C ASP A 52 9.16 -15.46 25.03
N LEU A 53 9.70 -15.26 23.82
CA LEU A 53 9.03 -15.64 22.60
C LEU A 53 9.40 -17.07 22.19
N PRO A 54 8.47 -17.83 21.59
CA PRO A 54 8.80 -19.08 20.92
C PRO A 54 9.95 -18.89 19.94
N TYR A 55 10.89 -19.83 19.95
CA TYR A 55 12.08 -19.77 19.08
C TYR A 55 12.86 -18.45 19.17
N ARG A 56 12.82 -17.74 20.29
CA ARG A 56 13.45 -16.43 20.49
C ARG A 56 13.03 -15.38 19.46
N GLY A 57 11.77 -15.43 19.04
CA GLY A 57 11.22 -14.53 18.02
C GLY A 57 11.62 -14.84 16.57
N PHE A 58 12.40 -15.89 16.33
CA PHE A 58 12.82 -16.30 14.99
C PHE A 58 11.88 -17.32 14.32
N GLY A 59 10.89 -17.82 15.07
CA GLY A 59 9.90 -18.73 14.54
C GLY A 59 8.94 -18.02 13.61
N ARG A 60 8.51 -18.73 12.56
CA ARG A 60 7.44 -18.29 11.68
C ARG A 60 6.15 -19.01 12.09
N PRO A 61 5.12 -18.30 12.56
CA PRO A 61 3.85 -18.94 12.92
C PRO A 61 3.24 -19.65 11.71
N GLY A 62 2.91 -20.93 11.84
CA GLY A 62 2.30 -21.73 10.77
C GLY A 62 0.91 -21.26 10.33
N ARG A 63 0.30 -20.31 11.05
CA ARG A 63 -0.98 -19.67 10.68
C ARG A 63 -0.85 -18.55 9.65
N PHE A 64 0.36 -18.20 9.25
CA PHE A 64 0.65 -17.14 8.27
C PHE A 64 1.50 -17.65 7.11
N PRO A 65 1.02 -18.63 6.33
CA PRO A 65 1.83 -19.25 5.29
C PRO A 65 2.26 -18.28 4.18
N HIS A 66 1.45 -17.26 3.89
CA HIS A 66 1.71 -16.29 2.81
C HIS A 66 2.21 -14.94 3.33
N ILE A 67 2.20 -14.69 4.65
CA ILE A 67 2.72 -13.45 5.22
C ILE A 67 4.20 -13.64 5.54
N THR A 68 5.06 -13.44 4.53
CA THR A 68 6.50 -13.67 4.65
C THR A 68 7.19 -12.77 5.67
N GLN A 69 6.54 -11.68 6.06
CA GLN A 69 7.00 -10.69 7.03
C GLN A 69 6.60 -11.03 8.47
N ALA A 70 5.67 -11.99 8.66
CA ALA A 70 5.20 -12.37 9.99
C ALA A 70 6.28 -13.09 10.78
N SER A 71 6.39 -12.72 12.05
CA SER A 71 7.24 -13.38 13.05
C SER A 71 6.44 -13.59 14.33
N GLU A 72 6.97 -14.35 15.26
CA GLU A 72 6.35 -14.46 16.59
C GLU A 72 6.28 -13.10 17.31
N PHE A 73 7.15 -12.18 16.94
CA PHE A 73 7.23 -10.84 17.51
C PHE A 73 6.01 -9.96 17.18
N ASP A 74 5.50 -10.08 15.95
CA ASP A 74 4.41 -9.25 15.44
C ASP A 74 3.18 -10.06 15.02
N ALA A 75 3.12 -11.33 15.44
CA ALA A 75 2.04 -12.25 15.12
C ALA A 75 0.63 -11.70 15.43
N ALA A 76 0.49 -10.91 16.50
CA ALA A 76 -0.79 -10.31 16.88
C ALA A 76 -1.29 -9.23 15.92
N LEU A 77 -0.42 -8.67 15.08
CA LEU A 77 -0.80 -7.64 14.11
C LEU A 77 -1.48 -8.23 12.87
N TRP A 78 -1.12 -9.45 12.48
CA TRP A 78 -1.53 -10.03 11.20
C TRP A 78 -2.88 -10.73 11.29
N ALA A 79 -3.69 -10.62 10.25
CA ALA A 79 -4.92 -11.38 10.13
C ALA A 79 -4.58 -12.86 9.96
N ASP A 80 -5.18 -13.70 10.80
CA ASP A 80 -5.04 -15.15 10.74
C ASP A 80 -5.67 -15.68 9.44
N GLU A 81 -4.88 -16.33 8.58
CA GLU A 81 -5.33 -16.80 7.27
C GLU A 81 -6.31 -17.97 7.38
N LYS A 82 -6.29 -18.73 8.49
CA LYS A 82 -7.28 -19.79 8.73
C LYS A 82 -8.65 -19.21 9.07
N GLN A 83 -8.69 -18.12 9.80
CA GLN A 83 -9.93 -17.39 10.08
C GLN A 83 -10.42 -16.59 8.88
N ASN A 84 -9.51 -16.19 8.01
CA ASN A 84 -9.75 -15.31 6.87
C ASN A 84 -9.20 -15.94 5.58
N PRO A 85 -9.70 -17.12 5.17
CA PRO A 85 -9.22 -17.82 3.98
C PRO A 85 -9.60 -17.06 2.70
N TYR A 86 -8.88 -17.35 1.64
CA TYR A 86 -9.16 -16.93 0.27
C TYR A 86 -8.60 -17.99 -0.68
N SER A 87 -8.95 -17.92 -1.96
CA SER A 87 -8.46 -18.86 -2.96
C SER A 87 -7.74 -18.16 -4.11
N TYR A 88 -6.91 -18.90 -4.81
CA TYR A 88 -6.19 -18.48 -6.01
C TYR A 88 -5.87 -19.70 -6.87
N PRO A 89 -5.56 -19.54 -8.17
CA PRO A 89 -5.13 -20.66 -9.01
C PRO A 89 -3.83 -21.27 -8.47
N ALA A 90 -3.74 -22.58 -8.36
CA ALA A 90 -2.58 -23.27 -7.78
C ALA A 90 -1.24 -22.92 -8.47
N ALA A 91 -1.28 -22.64 -9.78
CA ALA A 91 -0.10 -22.24 -10.55
C ALA A 91 0.31 -20.76 -10.34
N ASP A 92 -0.58 -19.94 -9.81
CA ASP A 92 -0.39 -18.50 -9.68
C ASP A 92 -0.74 -18.04 -8.26
N PRO A 93 0.08 -18.33 -7.26
CA PRO A 93 -0.19 -17.99 -5.87
C PRO A 93 -0.24 -16.48 -5.67
N TYR A 94 -1.19 -16.04 -4.85
CA TYR A 94 -1.35 -14.65 -4.44
C TYR A 94 -1.19 -14.52 -2.93
N TYR A 95 -0.34 -13.61 -2.46
CA TYR A 95 -0.02 -13.44 -1.04
C TYR A 95 -0.76 -12.23 -0.47
N TRP A 96 -1.96 -12.46 0.04
CA TRP A 96 -2.81 -11.38 0.56
C TRP A 96 -2.47 -11.03 2.01
N VAL A 97 -1.64 -10.02 2.20
CA VAL A 97 -1.20 -9.54 3.52
C VAL A 97 -2.23 -8.58 4.13
N ARG A 98 -2.78 -8.92 5.29
CA ARG A 98 -3.85 -8.17 5.96
C ARG A 98 -3.54 -7.87 7.42
N ILE A 99 -4.01 -6.69 7.87
CA ILE A 99 -4.06 -6.33 9.29
C ILE A 99 -5.51 -5.95 9.61
N ARG A 100 -6.13 -6.63 10.56
CA ARG A 100 -7.49 -6.36 11.04
C ARG A 100 -7.45 -5.81 12.46
N LEU A 101 -7.01 -4.56 12.58
CA LEU A 101 -6.88 -3.79 13.80
C LEU A 101 -7.25 -2.34 13.52
N ILE A 102 -7.74 -1.59 14.52
CA ILE A 102 -7.95 -0.15 14.38
C ILE A 102 -6.65 0.53 13.99
N GLY A 103 -6.68 1.29 12.88
CA GLY A 103 -5.52 1.85 12.22
C GLY A 103 -5.05 1.05 10.98
N GLY A 104 -5.52 -0.20 10.81
CA GLY A 104 -5.23 -1.03 9.64
C GLY A 104 -3.74 -1.21 9.35
N ARG A 105 -3.39 -1.36 8.07
CA ARG A 105 -1.98 -1.57 7.65
C ARG A 105 -1.03 -0.41 7.95
N THR A 106 -1.55 0.79 8.33
CA THR A 106 -0.69 1.89 8.79
C THR A 106 0.01 1.60 10.12
N LEU A 107 -0.40 0.57 10.85
CA LEU A 107 0.30 0.10 12.05
C LEU A 107 1.65 -0.58 11.74
N ARG A 108 1.78 -1.14 10.53
CA ARG A 108 2.96 -1.90 10.09
C ARG A 108 3.30 -1.59 8.63
N TRP A 109 3.63 -0.36 8.33
CA TRP A 109 4.03 0.09 6.99
C TRP A 109 5.44 0.65 6.94
N GLY A 110 6.04 0.70 5.75
CA GLY A 110 7.38 1.25 5.54
C GLY A 110 7.47 2.76 5.66
N ARG A 111 6.35 3.45 5.82
CA ARG A 111 6.23 4.92 5.91
C ARG A 111 6.74 5.68 4.69
N ALA A 112 7.00 4.99 3.60
CA ALA A 112 7.37 5.60 2.33
C ALA A 112 6.22 6.46 1.81
N SER A 113 6.51 7.73 1.49
CA SER A 113 5.51 8.75 1.21
C SER A 113 5.89 9.51 -0.06
N TRP A 114 5.49 8.94 -1.20
CA TRP A 114 5.82 9.44 -2.53
C TRP A 114 4.59 10.04 -3.20
N ARG A 115 4.76 11.17 -3.89
CA ARG A 115 3.73 11.70 -4.79
C ARG A 115 3.75 10.94 -6.11
N LEU A 116 2.59 10.62 -6.65
CA LEU A 116 2.45 10.30 -8.06
C LEU A 116 2.59 11.58 -8.89
N SER A 117 3.00 11.43 -10.15
CA SER A 117 3.15 12.50 -11.12
C SER A 117 2.18 12.34 -12.30
N ASP A 118 2.20 13.24 -13.27
CA ASP A 118 1.41 13.05 -14.48
C ASP A 118 1.92 11.90 -15.37
N TYR A 119 3.10 11.34 -15.10
CA TYR A 119 3.51 10.06 -15.73
C TYR A 119 2.58 8.91 -15.33
N GLU A 120 2.02 8.94 -14.12
CA GLU A 120 1.04 7.96 -13.64
C GLU A 120 -0.40 8.40 -13.98
N PHE A 121 -0.76 9.66 -13.74
CA PHE A 121 -2.12 10.15 -13.99
C PHE A 121 -2.49 10.19 -15.47
N LYS A 122 -1.53 10.39 -16.37
CA LYS A 122 -1.65 10.47 -17.83
C LYS A 122 -0.97 9.31 -18.55
N GLY A 123 -0.88 8.16 -17.88
CA GLY A 123 -0.10 7.04 -18.39
C GLY A 123 -0.52 6.56 -19.78
N LYS A 124 -1.83 6.52 -20.09
CA LYS A 124 -2.34 6.16 -21.42
C LYS A 124 -1.90 7.14 -22.50
N ASP A 125 -1.91 8.44 -22.22
CA ASP A 125 -1.45 9.46 -23.18
C ASP A 125 0.05 9.31 -23.44
N HIS A 126 0.79 8.78 -22.46
CA HIS A 126 2.24 8.59 -22.58
C HIS A 126 2.63 7.33 -23.35
N ASP A 127 1.97 6.20 -23.12
CA ASP A 127 2.38 4.90 -23.66
C ASP A 127 1.27 4.10 -24.38
N GLY A 128 0.06 4.65 -24.45
CA GLY A 128 -1.09 4.04 -25.14
C GLY A 128 -1.80 2.94 -24.35
N PHE A 129 -1.32 2.52 -23.18
CA PHE A 129 -1.89 1.41 -22.44
C PHE A 129 -2.85 1.84 -21.32
N GLY A 130 -3.96 1.11 -21.21
CA GLY A 130 -4.93 1.28 -20.13
C GLY A 130 -5.82 2.51 -20.27
N GLU A 131 -6.08 3.20 -19.18
CA GLU A 131 -6.87 4.43 -19.12
C GLU A 131 -6.13 5.51 -18.34
N ASN A 132 -6.37 6.79 -18.64
CA ASN A 132 -5.92 7.88 -17.80
C ASN A 132 -6.76 7.96 -16.53
N TRP A 133 -6.19 8.48 -15.47
CA TRP A 133 -6.97 8.87 -14.32
C TRP A 133 -7.90 10.05 -14.68
N PRO A 134 -9.10 10.14 -14.07
CA PRO A 134 -9.98 11.30 -14.27
C PRO A 134 -9.52 12.53 -13.47
N VAL A 135 -8.35 12.47 -12.88
CA VAL A 135 -7.66 13.54 -12.14
C VAL A 135 -6.22 13.66 -12.61
N SER A 136 -5.63 14.85 -12.48
CA SER A 136 -4.24 15.17 -12.81
C SER A 136 -3.41 15.38 -11.54
N TYR A 137 -2.09 15.51 -11.70
CA TYR A 137 -1.23 15.94 -10.60
C TYR A 137 -1.68 17.28 -10.01
N ALA A 138 -2.04 18.25 -10.85
CA ALA A 138 -2.51 19.57 -10.40
C ALA A 138 -3.79 19.49 -9.53
N ASP A 139 -4.68 18.55 -9.81
CA ASP A 139 -5.88 18.31 -8.99
C ASP A 139 -5.53 17.79 -7.58
N LEU A 140 -4.42 17.05 -7.43
CA LEU A 140 -4.05 16.40 -6.16
C LEU A 140 -2.93 17.11 -5.41
N ALA A 141 -2.12 17.94 -6.06
CA ALA A 141 -1.00 18.64 -5.43
C ALA A 141 -1.40 19.41 -4.15
N PRO A 142 -2.54 20.17 -4.09
CA PRO A 142 -2.96 20.86 -2.87
C PRO A 142 -3.29 19.90 -1.71
N TYR A 143 -3.73 18.68 -2.01
CA TYR A 143 -4.04 17.67 -0.99
C TYR A 143 -2.78 16.97 -0.49
N TYR A 144 -1.82 16.69 -1.35
CA TYR A 144 -0.49 16.23 -0.94
C TYR A 144 0.17 17.24 0.00
N ASP A 145 0.13 18.53 -0.34
CA ASP A 145 0.70 19.62 0.48
C ASP A 145 0.11 19.68 1.89
N ARG A 146 -1.12 19.19 2.08
CA ARG A 146 -1.81 19.16 3.38
C ARG A 146 -1.58 17.86 4.14
N VAL A 147 -1.42 16.75 3.45
CA VAL A 147 -1.20 15.43 4.07
C VAL A 147 0.24 15.27 4.57
N GLU A 148 1.22 15.73 3.81
CA GLU A 148 2.64 15.60 4.15
C GLU A 148 3.00 16.18 5.53
N PRO A 149 2.54 17.40 5.92
CA PRO A 149 2.78 17.92 7.26
C PRO A 149 2.11 17.10 8.37
N ILE A 150 0.89 16.57 8.14
CA ILE A 150 0.19 15.71 9.12
C ILE A 150 1.02 14.47 9.44
N PHE A 151 1.60 13.85 8.40
CA PHE A 151 2.43 12.66 8.53
C PHE A 151 3.91 12.99 8.76
N ARG A 152 4.28 14.28 8.85
CA ARG A 152 5.65 14.75 9.06
C ARG A 152 6.62 14.08 8.09
N VAL A 153 6.31 14.12 6.80
CA VAL A 153 7.12 13.49 5.77
C VAL A 153 8.46 14.22 5.66
N ALA A 154 9.55 13.50 5.92
CA ALA A 154 10.90 14.01 5.71
C ALA A 154 11.46 13.51 4.37
N GLY A 155 12.35 14.28 3.76
CA GLY A 155 12.98 13.97 2.49
C GLY A 155 13.62 15.19 1.85
N ARG A 156 13.84 15.12 0.54
CA ARG A 156 14.45 16.22 -0.22
C ARG A 156 13.64 16.54 -1.47
N ASN A 157 13.59 17.81 -1.82
CA ASN A 157 13.06 18.30 -3.08
C ASN A 157 14.19 18.42 -4.09
N GLU A 158 14.04 17.77 -5.26
CA GLU A 158 15.09 17.67 -6.28
C GLU A 158 14.64 18.26 -7.63
N GLY A 159 13.40 18.71 -7.75
CA GLY A 159 12.83 19.24 -9.01
C GLY A 159 12.60 18.20 -10.08
N PHE A 160 12.45 16.90 -9.72
CA PHE A 160 12.20 15.84 -10.70
C PHE A 160 10.74 15.83 -11.14
N ALA A 161 10.49 15.89 -12.46
CA ALA A 161 9.14 15.84 -13.01
C ALA A 161 8.39 14.54 -12.63
N GLN A 162 9.10 13.41 -12.59
CA GLN A 162 8.58 12.09 -12.22
C GLN A 162 8.49 11.85 -10.71
N LEU A 163 8.99 12.76 -9.89
CA LEU A 163 8.88 12.75 -8.43
C LEU A 163 8.69 14.19 -7.93
N PRO A 164 7.48 14.75 -8.07
CA PRO A 164 7.23 16.16 -7.78
C PRO A 164 7.63 16.56 -6.36
N ASP A 165 8.08 17.79 -6.22
CA ASP A 165 8.43 18.39 -4.93
C ASP A 165 7.22 18.52 -4.01
N GLY A 166 7.47 18.56 -2.69
CA GLY A 166 6.42 18.54 -1.67
C GLY A 166 6.72 19.43 -0.47
N LYS A 167 5.79 19.43 0.50
CA LYS A 167 5.90 20.13 1.81
C LYS A 167 6.64 19.23 2.81
N LEU A 168 7.91 18.98 2.53
CA LEU A 168 8.72 18.03 3.28
C LEU A 168 9.45 18.70 4.45
N LEU A 169 9.68 17.93 5.52
CA LEU A 169 10.73 18.23 6.47
C LEU A 169 12.07 17.90 5.78
N GLU A 170 12.94 18.88 5.68
CA GLU A 170 14.18 18.70 4.93
C GLU A 170 15.12 17.70 5.62
N ASP A 171 15.55 16.69 4.88
CA ASP A 171 16.55 15.71 5.34
C ASP A 171 17.95 16.15 4.87
N ASN A 172 18.66 16.84 5.77
CA ASN A 172 20.02 17.30 5.58
C ASN A 172 21.07 16.34 6.18
N SER A 173 20.65 15.12 6.54
CA SER A 173 21.59 14.10 7.06
C SER A 173 22.72 13.84 6.06
N PRO A 174 23.99 13.80 6.49
CA PRO A 174 25.11 13.54 5.60
C PRO A 174 25.08 12.11 5.07
N ASP A 175 25.44 11.96 3.80
CA ASP A 175 25.62 10.65 3.20
C ASP A 175 26.96 10.04 3.64
N SER A 176 27.01 8.74 3.89
CA SER A 176 28.25 8.00 4.11
C SER A 176 29.11 7.99 2.84
N ALA A 177 30.39 7.65 2.96
CA ALA A 177 31.31 7.60 1.82
C ALA A 177 30.84 6.58 0.75
N SER A 178 30.31 5.42 1.17
CA SER A 178 29.75 4.43 0.24
C SER A 178 28.54 4.98 -0.51
N VAL A 179 27.62 5.66 0.18
CA VAL A 179 26.45 6.30 -0.45
C VAL A 179 26.89 7.39 -1.44
N ARG A 180 27.82 8.25 -1.07
CA ARG A 180 28.35 9.27 -2.00
C ARG A 180 28.95 8.69 -3.27
N ARG A 181 29.74 7.57 -3.15
CA ARG A 181 30.31 6.88 -4.31
C ARG A 181 29.23 6.27 -5.20
N PHE A 182 28.22 5.66 -4.59
CA PHE A 182 27.08 5.13 -5.32
C PHE A 182 26.36 6.22 -6.11
N ILE A 183 26.03 7.34 -5.46
CA ILE A 183 25.41 8.52 -6.10
C ILE A 183 26.27 9.05 -7.25
N ALA A 184 27.58 9.15 -7.07
CA ALA A 184 28.49 9.60 -8.12
C ALA A 184 28.50 8.65 -9.33
N SER A 185 28.45 7.33 -9.09
CA SER A 185 28.34 6.33 -10.15
C SER A 185 26.99 6.41 -10.87
N ALA A 186 25.89 6.47 -10.13
CA ALA A 186 24.54 6.62 -10.66
C ALA A 186 24.43 7.86 -11.58
N LYS A 187 24.96 9.00 -11.13
CA LYS A 187 24.98 10.25 -11.90
C LYS A 187 25.73 10.10 -13.24
N LYS A 188 26.86 9.41 -13.29
CA LYS A 188 27.60 9.14 -14.54
C LYS A 188 26.78 8.33 -15.53
N LEU A 189 25.88 7.48 -15.05
CA LEU A 189 24.98 6.65 -15.87
C LEU A 189 23.63 7.31 -16.16
N GLY A 190 23.45 8.58 -15.76
CA GLY A 190 22.18 9.30 -15.94
C GLY A 190 21.05 8.79 -15.04
N VAL A 191 21.38 8.08 -13.96
CA VAL A 191 20.40 7.53 -12.99
C VAL A 191 20.20 8.54 -11.85
N PRO A 192 19.01 9.12 -11.67
CA PRO A 192 18.72 10.11 -10.62
C PRO A 192 18.67 9.43 -9.25
N THR A 193 19.14 10.13 -8.23
CA THR A 193 19.10 9.67 -6.84
C THR A 193 18.57 10.79 -5.94
N THR A 194 17.89 10.40 -4.85
CA THR A 194 17.42 11.33 -3.82
C THR A 194 17.40 10.68 -2.44
N LYS A 195 17.17 11.46 -1.40
CA LYS A 195 16.84 10.94 -0.07
C LYS A 195 15.48 10.24 -0.08
N ALA A 196 15.34 9.18 0.68
CA ALA A 196 14.05 8.52 0.83
C ALA A 196 13.04 9.46 1.52
N ARG A 197 11.84 9.62 0.92
CA ARG A 197 10.74 10.37 1.55
C ARG A 197 9.95 9.45 2.46
N ARG A 198 10.01 9.72 3.75
CA ARG A 198 9.35 8.87 4.75
C ARG A 198 8.65 9.70 5.82
N SER A 199 7.47 9.24 6.24
CA SER A 199 6.83 9.76 7.44
C SER A 199 7.74 9.51 8.64
N THR A 200 8.04 10.57 9.39
CA THR A 200 8.91 10.55 10.57
C THR A 200 8.10 10.44 11.86
N GLY A 201 8.77 10.06 12.93
CA GLY A 201 8.15 9.85 14.24
C GLY A 201 7.87 8.37 14.52
N THR A 202 7.92 8.05 15.79
CA THR A 202 7.57 6.72 16.30
C THR A 202 6.07 6.56 16.12
N LEU A 203 5.60 5.47 15.52
CA LEU A 203 4.17 5.16 15.43
C LEU A 203 3.33 6.05 14.48
N ALA A 204 3.90 6.59 13.41
CA ALA A 204 3.11 7.30 12.39
C ALA A 204 2.09 6.34 11.74
N SER A 205 0.84 6.44 12.15
CA SER A 205 -0.28 5.61 11.70
C SER A 205 -1.59 6.39 11.74
N SER A 206 -2.63 5.88 11.09
CA SER A 206 -3.98 6.42 11.21
C SER A 206 -4.44 6.46 12.66
N ALA A 207 -4.19 5.38 13.42
CA ALA A 207 -4.58 5.28 14.83
C ALA A 207 -3.94 6.36 15.71
N ASN A 208 -2.75 6.84 15.38
CA ASN A 208 -2.00 7.78 16.21
C ASN A 208 -2.04 9.23 15.70
N LEU A 209 -2.29 9.45 14.40
CA LEU A 209 -2.23 10.80 13.80
C LEU A 209 -3.59 11.33 13.35
N LEU A 210 -4.56 10.45 13.04
CA LEU A 210 -5.83 10.86 12.45
C LEU A 210 -7.01 10.64 13.38
N LEU A 211 -7.11 9.43 13.95
CA LEU A 211 -8.26 9.05 14.78
C LEU A 211 -8.33 9.83 16.10
N PRO A 212 -7.23 10.12 16.83
CA PRO A 212 -7.29 10.93 18.04
C PRO A 212 -7.89 12.32 17.79
N ASP A 213 -7.44 13.00 16.74
CA ASP A 213 -7.97 14.32 16.37
C ASP A 213 -9.44 14.25 15.97
N ALA A 214 -9.84 13.21 15.22
CA ALA A 214 -11.23 13.00 14.84
C ALA A 214 -12.14 12.74 16.06
N LEU A 215 -11.68 11.92 17.02
CA LEU A 215 -12.38 11.64 18.28
C LEU A 215 -12.51 12.89 19.16
N ALA A 216 -11.45 13.71 19.23
CA ALA A 216 -11.43 14.94 20.01
C ALA A 216 -12.51 15.96 19.56
N THR A 217 -13.02 15.86 18.31
CA THR A 217 -14.15 16.69 17.86
C THR A 217 -15.50 16.36 18.49
N GLY A 218 -15.60 15.19 19.16
CA GLY A 218 -16.88 14.65 19.68
C GLY A 218 -17.85 14.18 18.57
N LYS A 219 -17.40 14.10 17.30
CA LYS A 219 -18.24 13.76 16.16
C LYS A 219 -17.91 12.41 15.51
N LEU A 220 -16.96 11.66 16.08
CA LEU A 220 -16.62 10.30 15.67
C LEU A 220 -17.02 9.30 16.77
N THR A 221 -17.75 8.26 16.37
CA THR A 221 -17.91 7.04 17.16
C THR A 221 -17.27 5.88 16.40
N ILE A 222 -16.45 5.07 17.07
CA ILE A 222 -15.81 3.89 16.46
C ILE A 222 -16.41 2.64 17.11
N VAL A 223 -16.84 1.69 16.29
CA VAL A 223 -17.28 0.36 16.70
C VAL A 223 -16.21 -0.64 16.29
N PRO A 224 -15.38 -1.10 17.21
CA PRO A 224 -14.37 -2.14 16.96
C PRO A 224 -15.03 -3.50 16.81
N ASN A 225 -14.29 -4.47 16.25
CA ASN A 225 -14.76 -5.85 16.06
C ASN A 225 -16.01 -5.98 15.19
N ALA A 226 -16.30 -4.99 14.35
CA ALA A 226 -17.47 -4.94 13.48
C ALA A 226 -17.08 -5.31 12.04
N ILE A 227 -17.27 -6.57 11.67
CA ILE A 227 -16.96 -7.08 10.34
C ILE A 227 -18.13 -6.79 9.40
N ALA A 228 -17.99 -5.79 8.54
CA ALA A 228 -19.01 -5.45 7.54
C ALA A 228 -19.26 -6.64 6.61
N ARG A 229 -20.51 -7.05 6.47
CA ARG A 229 -20.94 -8.23 5.74
C ARG A 229 -21.60 -7.90 4.40
N GLU A 230 -22.52 -6.94 4.43
CA GLU A 230 -23.34 -6.57 3.29
C GLU A 230 -23.80 -5.12 3.37
N ILE A 231 -23.75 -4.42 2.25
CA ILE A 231 -24.32 -3.08 2.10
C ILE A 231 -25.75 -3.24 1.60
N GLN A 232 -26.67 -2.62 2.30
CA GLN A 232 -28.09 -2.66 1.98
C GLN A 232 -28.51 -1.41 1.22
N VAL A 233 -29.39 -1.58 0.26
CA VAL A 233 -29.91 -0.49 -0.57
C VAL A 233 -31.42 -0.42 -0.45
N ASP A 234 -31.94 0.79 -0.58
CA ASP A 234 -33.37 1.01 -0.73
C ASP A 234 -33.81 0.48 -2.12
N PRO A 235 -34.78 -0.43 -2.20
CA PRO A 235 -35.15 -1.06 -3.47
C PRO A 235 -35.79 -0.07 -4.46
N LYS A 236 -36.38 1.03 -3.97
CA LYS A 236 -37.02 2.05 -4.82
C LYS A 236 -36.00 3.01 -5.39
N THR A 237 -35.10 3.53 -4.57
CA THR A 237 -34.11 4.54 -4.97
C THR A 237 -32.81 3.94 -5.46
N GLY A 238 -32.44 2.75 -5.00
CA GLY A 238 -31.13 2.12 -5.23
C GLY A 238 -30.01 2.74 -4.43
N LEU A 239 -30.30 3.65 -3.52
CA LEU A 239 -29.31 4.29 -2.65
C LEU A 239 -29.00 3.38 -1.44
N VAL A 240 -27.77 3.49 -0.91
CA VAL A 240 -27.42 2.85 0.35
C VAL A 240 -28.32 3.34 1.47
N ASN A 241 -28.85 2.43 2.26
CA ASN A 241 -29.67 2.73 3.44
C ASN A 241 -29.15 2.07 4.73
N GLY A 242 -28.12 1.23 4.65
CA GLY A 242 -27.51 0.58 5.81
C GLY A 242 -26.43 -0.42 5.46
N VAL A 243 -25.83 -0.95 6.51
CA VAL A 243 -24.83 -2.02 6.45
C VAL A 243 -25.16 -3.06 7.51
N SER A 244 -25.14 -4.34 7.15
CA SER A 244 -25.10 -5.42 8.13
C SER A 244 -23.64 -5.74 8.46
N TYR A 245 -23.38 -6.02 9.72
CA TYR A 245 -22.05 -6.45 10.19
C TYR A 245 -22.16 -7.57 11.24
N VAL A 246 -21.12 -8.34 11.33
CA VAL A 246 -21.00 -9.42 12.33
C VAL A 246 -20.01 -8.94 13.39
N ASP A 247 -20.43 -9.03 14.67
CA ASP A 247 -19.49 -8.82 15.77
C ASP A 247 -18.49 -9.97 15.82
N ARG A 248 -17.22 -9.62 15.76
CA ARG A 248 -16.11 -10.58 15.65
C ARG A 248 -16.07 -11.60 16.79
N VAL A 249 -16.46 -11.18 18.01
CA VAL A 249 -16.32 -11.98 19.22
C VAL A 249 -17.57 -12.84 19.46
N SER A 250 -18.74 -12.21 19.45
CA SER A 250 -20.02 -12.89 19.74
C SER A 250 -20.61 -13.62 18.53
N LYS A 251 -20.10 -13.33 17.32
CA LYS A 251 -20.62 -13.80 16.03
C LYS A 251 -22.09 -13.43 15.76
N ARG A 252 -22.62 -12.46 16.53
CA ARG A 252 -23.98 -11.93 16.30
C ARG A 252 -23.99 -10.93 15.16
N GLU A 253 -25.06 -10.97 14.40
CA GLU A 253 -25.29 -10.02 13.31
C GLU A 253 -26.03 -8.81 13.82
N TYR A 254 -25.61 -7.63 13.35
CA TYR A 254 -26.19 -6.33 13.63
C TYR A 254 -26.40 -5.57 12.33
N ARG A 255 -27.26 -4.55 12.41
CA ARG A 255 -27.51 -3.63 11.31
C ARG A 255 -27.39 -2.20 11.79
N VAL A 256 -26.78 -1.35 10.97
CA VAL A 256 -26.70 0.09 11.16
C VAL A 256 -27.21 0.82 9.92
N GLY A 257 -28.02 1.86 10.10
CA GLY A 257 -28.48 2.72 9.01
C GLY A 257 -27.36 3.62 8.51
N ALA A 258 -27.41 4.02 7.24
CA ALA A 258 -26.46 4.95 6.66
C ALA A 258 -27.18 5.91 5.69
N ARG A 259 -26.94 7.21 5.84
CA ARG A 259 -27.34 8.22 4.85
C ARG A 259 -26.32 8.28 3.71
N VAL A 260 -25.02 8.24 4.06
CA VAL A 260 -23.89 8.16 3.13
C VAL A 260 -22.94 7.12 3.64
N LEU A 261 -22.37 6.32 2.74
CA LEU A 261 -21.37 5.29 3.04
C LEU A 261 -20.04 5.61 2.39
N MET A 262 -18.97 5.57 3.18
CA MET A 262 -17.58 5.66 2.71
C MET A 262 -16.81 4.36 3.02
N LEU A 263 -16.29 3.71 1.98
CA LEU A 263 -15.51 2.48 2.12
C LEU A 263 -14.01 2.79 2.15
N GLY A 264 -13.35 2.35 3.18
CA GLY A 264 -11.91 2.40 3.39
C GLY A 264 -11.36 1.11 3.99
N ALA A 265 -11.98 -0.03 3.65
CA ALA A 265 -11.67 -1.34 4.23
C ALA A 265 -10.42 -2.01 3.63
N SER A 266 -9.70 -1.36 2.76
CA SER A 266 -8.62 -1.79 1.88
C SER A 266 -9.13 -2.37 0.54
N THR A 267 -8.25 -2.36 -0.46
CA THR A 267 -8.56 -2.69 -1.87
C THR A 267 -9.44 -3.92 -2.03
N LEU A 268 -8.96 -5.06 -1.55
CA LEU A 268 -9.66 -6.33 -1.74
C LEU A 268 -10.85 -6.52 -0.78
N GLU A 269 -10.78 -5.98 0.45
CA GLU A 269 -11.93 -6.09 1.38
C GLU A 269 -13.09 -5.18 0.96
N SER A 270 -12.84 -3.96 0.46
CA SER A 270 -13.89 -3.10 -0.10
C SER A 270 -14.53 -3.74 -1.33
N THR A 271 -13.72 -4.35 -2.21
CA THR A 271 -14.19 -5.10 -3.37
C THR A 271 -15.03 -6.31 -2.95
N ARG A 272 -14.57 -7.07 -1.95
CA ARG A 272 -15.30 -8.21 -1.39
C ARG A 272 -16.66 -7.80 -0.84
N LEU A 273 -16.72 -6.69 -0.11
CA LEU A 273 -17.95 -6.17 0.45
C LEU A 273 -18.94 -5.76 -0.65
N LEU A 274 -18.47 -5.04 -1.67
CA LEU A 274 -19.31 -4.63 -2.81
C LEU A 274 -19.83 -5.83 -3.60
N LEU A 275 -18.99 -6.82 -3.87
CA LEU A 275 -19.37 -8.04 -4.60
C LEU A 275 -20.35 -8.91 -3.81
N ASN A 276 -20.25 -8.98 -2.47
CA ASN A 276 -21.21 -9.69 -1.62
C ASN A 276 -22.52 -8.91 -1.43
N SER A 277 -22.56 -7.62 -1.75
CA SER A 277 -23.75 -6.76 -1.60
C SER A 277 -24.61 -6.84 -2.86
N THR A 278 -25.35 -7.93 -3.01
CA THR A 278 -26.23 -8.16 -4.16
C THR A 278 -27.68 -7.80 -3.86
N SER A 279 -28.43 -7.47 -4.90
CA SER A 279 -29.87 -7.22 -4.83
C SER A 279 -30.49 -7.44 -6.22
N PRO A 280 -31.83 -7.47 -6.35
CA PRO A 280 -32.47 -7.52 -7.67
C PRO A 280 -32.02 -6.39 -8.61
N ARG A 281 -31.67 -5.23 -8.05
CA ARG A 281 -31.15 -4.06 -8.81
C ARG A 281 -29.67 -4.19 -9.15
N TYR A 282 -28.90 -4.86 -8.30
CA TYR A 282 -27.44 -5.04 -8.43
C TYR A 282 -27.06 -6.52 -8.32
N PRO A 283 -27.46 -7.38 -9.27
CA PRO A 283 -27.33 -8.84 -9.15
C PRO A 283 -25.86 -9.30 -9.22
N ALA A 284 -24.97 -8.52 -9.82
CA ALA A 284 -23.54 -8.83 -9.96
C ALA A 284 -22.66 -8.10 -8.92
N GLY A 285 -23.25 -7.60 -7.82
CA GLY A 285 -22.58 -6.76 -6.81
C GLY A 285 -22.96 -5.30 -6.92
N LEU A 286 -22.90 -4.59 -5.79
CA LEU A 286 -23.24 -3.17 -5.69
C LEU A 286 -22.26 -2.32 -6.51
N ALA A 287 -22.78 -1.33 -7.24
CA ALA A 287 -22.03 -0.43 -8.11
C ALA A 287 -21.28 -1.12 -9.27
N ASN A 288 -21.81 -2.24 -9.79
CA ASN A 288 -21.19 -3.04 -10.84
C ASN A 288 -21.94 -3.07 -12.17
N SER A 289 -22.64 -1.99 -12.54
CA SER A 289 -23.31 -1.91 -13.84
C SER A 289 -22.32 -1.96 -15.02
N SER A 290 -21.11 -1.50 -14.81
CA SER A 290 -20.02 -1.56 -15.79
C SER A 290 -19.44 -2.96 -16.00
N GLY A 291 -19.66 -3.91 -15.09
CA GLY A 291 -19.04 -5.24 -15.09
C GLY A 291 -17.53 -5.23 -14.79
N VAL A 292 -16.98 -4.10 -14.34
CA VAL A 292 -15.53 -3.98 -14.06
C VAL A 292 -15.18 -4.02 -12.56
N LEU A 293 -16.17 -4.11 -11.68
CA LEU A 293 -15.91 -4.32 -10.26
C LEU A 293 -15.14 -5.64 -10.06
N GLY A 294 -14.04 -5.57 -9.33
CA GLY A 294 -13.13 -6.69 -9.12
C GLY A 294 -12.10 -6.89 -10.23
N ARG A 295 -12.24 -6.20 -11.39
CA ARG A 295 -11.30 -6.28 -12.51
C ARG A 295 -10.15 -5.28 -12.38
N TYR A 296 -9.13 -5.46 -13.21
CA TYR A 296 -7.94 -4.58 -13.22
C TYR A 296 -7.22 -4.54 -11.88
N LEU A 297 -7.20 -5.67 -11.17
CA LEU A 297 -6.36 -5.82 -10.00
C LEU A 297 -4.90 -5.72 -10.42
N PHE A 298 -4.15 -4.85 -9.79
CA PHE A 298 -2.71 -4.75 -9.98
C PHE A 298 -2.02 -4.50 -8.64
N ASP A 299 -0.73 -4.70 -8.62
CA ASP A 299 0.17 -4.50 -7.52
C ASP A 299 1.42 -3.82 -8.06
N GLN A 300 2.51 -3.84 -7.35
CA GLN A 300 3.85 -3.56 -7.87
C GLN A 300 4.64 -4.85 -7.87
N PHE A 301 5.41 -5.12 -8.92
CA PHE A 301 6.38 -6.19 -8.80
C PHE A 301 7.52 -5.72 -7.86
N TYR A 302 8.05 -6.68 -7.13
CA TYR A 302 9.07 -6.42 -6.12
C TYR A 302 10.18 -7.44 -6.25
N VAL A 303 11.43 -6.97 -6.44
CA VAL A 303 12.61 -7.83 -6.41
C VAL A 303 13.45 -7.42 -5.20
N LYS A 304 13.26 -8.15 -4.09
CA LYS A 304 13.96 -7.90 -2.84
C LYS A 304 15.45 -8.18 -3.00
N ASN A 305 16.29 -7.20 -2.65
CA ASN A 305 17.74 -7.36 -2.74
C ASN A 305 18.20 -7.82 -4.13
N CYS A 306 17.66 -7.20 -5.18
CA CYS A 306 17.99 -7.55 -6.58
C CYS A 306 19.50 -7.52 -6.84
N VAL A 307 20.23 -6.68 -6.12
CA VAL A 307 21.69 -6.64 -6.10
C VAL A 307 22.19 -6.55 -4.66
N GLN A 308 23.15 -7.40 -4.33
CA GLN A 308 23.85 -7.42 -3.05
C GLN A 308 25.32 -7.19 -3.30
N CYS A 309 25.91 -6.26 -2.56
CA CYS A 309 27.33 -5.92 -2.69
C CYS A 309 28.06 -5.95 -1.35
N VAL A 310 29.36 -6.08 -1.43
CA VAL A 310 30.32 -5.77 -0.38
C VAL A 310 31.04 -4.49 -0.76
N VAL A 311 31.18 -3.57 0.19
CA VAL A 311 32.05 -2.39 0.07
C VAL A 311 33.45 -2.78 0.52
N PRO A 312 34.44 -2.92 -0.40
CA PRO A 312 35.73 -3.55 -0.08
C PRO A 312 36.49 -2.85 1.06
N GLU A 313 36.44 -1.53 1.12
CA GLU A 313 37.15 -0.72 2.11
C GLU A 313 36.62 -0.90 3.54
N ALA A 314 35.41 -1.42 3.68
CA ALA A 314 34.78 -1.68 4.98
C ALA A 314 35.08 -3.07 5.55
N ARG A 315 35.80 -3.95 4.81
CA ARG A 315 36.16 -5.29 5.24
C ARG A 315 37.12 -5.29 6.45
N GLY A 316 37.18 -6.43 7.13
CA GLY A 316 38.09 -6.64 8.25
C GLY A 316 37.80 -5.72 9.45
N GLY A 317 36.54 -5.43 9.72
CA GLY A 317 36.11 -4.59 10.85
C GLY A 317 36.30 -3.08 10.64
N LYS A 318 36.59 -2.62 9.43
CA LYS A 318 36.81 -1.21 9.10
C LYS A 318 35.50 -0.43 8.83
N ALA A 319 34.35 -1.09 8.91
CA ALA A 319 33.04 -0.43 8.76
C ALA A 319 32.84 0.61 9.86
N SER A 320 32.69 1.89 9.47
CA SER A 320 32.39 3.01 10.36
C SER A 320 31.14 3.73 9.87
N ARG A 321 30.52 4.59 10.68
CA ARG A 321 29.37 5.40 10.27
C ARG A 321 29.70 6.38 9.14
N GLU A 322 30.93 6.83 9.04
CA GLU A 322 31.39 7.71 7.96
C GLU A 322 31.53 6.96 6.63
N LEU A 323 31.92 5.69 6.69
CA LEU A 323 32.10 4.84 5.51
C LEU A 323 30.77 4.17 5.09
N MET A 324 30.03 3.65 6.07
CA MET A 324 28.83 2.83 5.87
C MET A 324 27.63 3.46 6.59
N GLY A 325 26.45 3.17 6.10
CA GLY A 325 25.18 3.62 6.69
C GLY A 325 24.41 4.54 5.77
N GLY A 326 23.13 4.70 6.09
CA GLY A 326 22.21 5.48 5.27
C GLY A 326 21.72 4.75 4.03
N GLY A 327 21.14 5.49 3.13
CA GLY A 327 20.55 5.00 1.89
C GLY A 327 19.76 6.09 1.20
N GLY A 328 19.00 5.72 0.19
CA GLY A 328 18.21 6.66 -0.60
C GLY A 328 17.28 5.96 -1.54
N TYR A 329 16.82 6.71 -2.52
CA TYR A 329 15.85 6.27 -3.49
C TYR A 329 16.29 6.68 -4.90
N ILE A 330 16.01 5.84 -5.86
CA ILE A 330 16.11 6.13 -7.28
C ILE A 330 14.68 6.16 -7.82
N PRO A 331 14.13 7.34 -8.16
CA PRO A 331 12.81 7.42 -8.77
C PRO A 331 12.82 6.84 -10.18
N ARG A 332 11.66 6.57 -10.74
CA ARG A 332 11.52 6.15 -12.14
C ARG A 332 12.39 7.03 -13.05
N PHE A 333 13.19 6.41 -13.90
CA PHE A 333 14.05 7.09 -14.88
C PHE A 333 14.02 6.42 -16.26
N ARG A 334 13.32 5.30 -16.38
CA ARG A 334 13.06 4.64 -17.65
C ARG A 334 11.72 5.08 -18.22
N ASN A 335 11.65 5.10 -19.56
CA ASN A 335 10.45 5.48 -20.30
C ASN A 335 9.88 6.84 -19.83
N LEU A 336 10.75 7.81 -19.55
CA LEU A 336 10.35 9.21 -19.39
C LEU A 336 9.97 9.82 -20.74
N LYS A 337 10.55 9.29 -21.83
CA LYS A 337 10.03 9.45 -23.19
C LYS A 337 9.44 8.11 -23.64
N ALA A 338 8.31 8.15 -24.32
CA ALA A 338 7.66 6.94 -24.80
C ALA A 338 8.59 6.13 -25.73
N GLY A 339 8.63 4.80 -25.53
CA GLY A 339 9.36 3.89 -26.40
C GLY A 339 10.88 3.81 -26.19
N GLU A 340 11.42 4.34 -25.09
CA GLU A 340 12.86 4.20 -24.75
C GLU A 340 13.27 2.75 -24.51
N LYS A 341 12.36 1.93 -24.01
CA LYS A 341 12.58 0.52 -23.68
C LYS A 341 11.50 -0.36 -24.34
N LYS A 342 11.77 -1.66 -24.43
CA LYS A 342 10.82 -2.65 -24.96
C LYS A 342 9.62 -2.89 -24.02
N PHE A 343 9.74 -2.58 -22.74
CA PHE A 343 8.66 -2.63 -21.77
C PHE A 343 7.98 -1.26 -21.61
N LEU A 344 6.74 -1.27 -21.13
CA LEU A 344 5.98 -0.08 -20.77
C LEU A 344 6.20 0.28 -19.31
N ARG A 345 5.96 1.56 -18.94
CA ARG A 345 6.09 2.10 -17.58
C ARG A 345 7.53 2.11 -17.07
N GLY A 346 7.74 1.86 -15.79
CA GLY A 346 9.06 1.93 -15.20
C GLY A 346 9.12 1.38 -13.77
N TYR A 347 10.28 1.53 -13.19
CA TYR A 347 10.61 1.03 -11.86
C TYR A 347 11.43 2.06 -11.08
N ALA A 348 11.51 1.84 -9.78
CA ALA A 348 12.29 2.60 -8.81
C ALA A 348 13.14 1.67 -7.95
N PHE A 349 14.08 2.24 -7.20
CA PHE A 349 14.86 1.48 -6.22
C PHE A 349 14.86 2.16 -4.86
N ASP A 350 14.78 1.36 -3.82
CA ASP A 350 15.39 1.68 -2.54
C ASP A 350 16.83 1.13 -2.51
N PHE A 351 17.78 1.91 -2.00
CA PHE A 351 19.14 1.43 -1.74
C PHE A 351 19.55 1.73 -0.30
N SER A 352 20.36 0.84 0.26
CA SER A 352 20.85 0.97 1.62
C SER A 352 22.28 0.52 1.76
N SER A 353 23.02 1.18 2.64
CA SER A 353 24.40 0.91 3.00
C SER A 353 24.48 0.45 4.45
N GLY A 354 25.24 -0.58 4.74
CA GLY A 354 25.37 -1.20 6.06
C GLY A 354 24.74 -2.59 6.12
N GLY A 355 24.84 -3.20 7.29
CA GLY A 355 24.42 -4.57 7.50
C GLY A 355 25.43 -5.60 6.97
N THR A 356 25.29 -6.82 7.44
CA THR A 356 26.16 -7.94 7.04
C THR A 356 25.50 -8.73 5.93
N PRO A 357 26.17 -8.97 4.80
CA PRO A 357 25.67 -9.85 3.75
C PRO A 357 25.29 -11.23 4.30
N ALA A 358 24.18 -11.78 3.84
CA ALA A 358 23.69 -13.07 4.34
C ALA A 358 24.62 -14.23 3.99
N ALA A 359 24.77 -15.17 4.91
CA ALA A 359 25.62 -16.37 4.77
C ALA A 359 25.36 -17.15 3.47
N LYS A 360 24.11 -17.20 3.01
CA LYS A 360 23.72 -17.91 1.77
C LYS A 360 24.42 -17.44 0.49
N TYR A 361 25.06 -16.28 0.52
CA TYR A 361 25.82 -15.76 -0.64
C TYR A 361 27.26 -16.23 -0.69
N PHE A 362 27.71 -16.99 0.31
CA PHE A 362 29.06 -17.52 0.40
C PHE A 362 29.01 -19.05 0.41
N PRO A 363 29.57 -19.73 -0.60
CA PRO A 363 29.59 -21.20 -0.66
C PRO A 363 30.66 -21.78 0.29
N LEU A 364 30.56 -21.45 1.58
CA LEU A 364 31.48 -21.82 2.64
C LEU A 364 30.72 -22.43 3.82
N TYR A 365 31.39 -23.18 4.69
CA TYR A 365 30.83 -23.76 5.90
C TYR A 365 31.85 -23.75 7.05
N GLY A 366 31.40 -24.00 8.28
CA GLY A 366 32.24 -24.06 9.47
C GLY A 366 33.04 -22.77 9.69
N ASP A 367 34.28 -22.92 10.16
CA ASP A 367 35.15 -21.79 10.51
C ASP A 367 35.42 -20.86 9.33
N ALA A 368 35.53 -21.42 8.11
CA ALA A 368 35.73 -20.63 6.90
C ALA A 368 34.56 -19.67 6.63
N LEU A 369 33.30 -20.12 6.87
CA LEU A 369 32.11 -19.25 6.79
C LEU A 369 32.12 -18.21 7.89
N PHE A 370 32.42 -18.57 9.13
CA PHE A 370 32.49 -17.62 10.25
C PHE A 370 33.55 -16.53 10.01
N ALA A 371 34.76 -16.93 9.55
CA ALA A 371 35.80 -15.97 9.20
C ALA A 371 35.35 -15.02 8.07
N LYS A 372 34.67 -15.55 7.05
CA LYS A 372 34.14 -14.74 5.95
C LYS A 372 33.06 -13.75 6.44
N LEU A 373 32.15 -14.20 7.27
CA LEU A 373 31.11 -13.33 7.83
C LEU A 373 31.69 -12.24 8.74
N ALA A 374 32.74 -12.55 9.50
CA ALA A 374 33.49 -11.56 10.28
C ALA A 374 34.17 -10.51 9.37
N ASP A 375 34.83 -10.97 8.27
CA ASP A 375 35.47 -10.08 7.29
C ASP A 375 34.47 -9.10 6.64
N VAL A 376 33.27 -9.58 6.32
CA VAL A 376 32.23 -8.77 5.64
C VAL A 376 31.18 -8.18 6.60
N ALA A 377 31.43 -8.16 7.89
CA ALA A 377 30.50 -7.60 8.86
C ALA A 377 30.25 -6.11 8.59
N ASN A 378 28.98 -5.73 8.46
CA ASN A 378 28.52 -4.36 8.18
C ASN A 378 29.04 -3.73 6.87
N THR A 379 29.51 -4.53 5.92
CA THR A 379 30.04 -4.06 4.62
C THR A 379 29.00 -4.05 3.51
N GLY A 380 27.76 -4.45 3.79
CA GLY A 380 26.72 -4.66 2.78
C GLY A 380 26.26 -3.36 2.12
N PHE A 381 25.99 -3.43 0.82
CA PHE A 381 25.26 -2.42 0.07
C PHE A 381 24.21 -3.12 -0.78
N ASN A 382 22.94 -2.73 -0.61
CA ASN A 382 21.81 -3.49 -1.13
C ASN A 382 20.89 -2.60 -1.95
N LEU A 383 20.37 -3.16 -3.05
CA LEU A 383 19.30 -2.52 -3.81
C LEU A 383 18.08 -3.44 -3.88
N THR A 384 16.94 -2.84 -3.76
CA THR A 384 15.63 -3.46 -3.93
C THR A 384 14.86 -2.65 -4.97
N THR A 385 14.25 -3.32 -5.95
CA THR A 385 13.46 -2.62 -6.96
C THR A 385 11.97 -2.90 -6.81
N MET A 386 11.19 -1.88 -7.07
CA MET A 386 9.74 -1.94 -7.26
C MET A 386 9.39 -1.36 -8.62
N GLY A 387 8.52 -2.04 -9.36
CA GLY A 387 8.07 -1.55 -10.66
C GLY A 387 6.57 -1.64 -10.82
N GLU A 388 6.06 -0.81 -11.71
CA GLU A 388 4.64 -0.74 -12.01
C GLU A 388 4.17 -2.01 -12.71
N VAL A 389 3.11 -2.63 -12.20
CA VAL A 389 2.37 -3.70 -12.87
C VAL A 389 1.23 -3.08 -13.65
N LEU A 390 1.11 -3.45 -14.94
CA LEU A 390 0.05 -2.92 -15.79
C LEU A 390 -1.33 -3.41 -15.34
N PRO A 391 -2.34 -2.50 -15.23
CA PRO A 391 -3.71 -2.87 -14.86
C PRO A 391 -4.40 -3.62 -16.01
N ARG A 392 -4.39 -4.96 -15.95
CA ARG A 392 -4.99 -5.84 -16.95
C ARG A 392 -6.34 -6.36 -16.51
N TYR A 393 -7.28 -6.49 -17.45
CA TYR A 393 -8.64 -6.99 -17.18
C TYR A 393 -8.63 -8.44 -16.65
N GLU A 394 -7.66 -9.23 -17.06
CA GLU A 394 -7.47 -10.64 -16.70
C GLU A 394 -6.98 -10.83 -15.24
N ASN A 395 -6.44 -9.79 -14.62
CA ASN A 395 -6.12 -9.75 -13.21
C ASN A 395 -7.34 -9.27 -12.44
N PHE A 396 -7.89 -10.11 -11.57
CA PHE A 396 -9.17 -9.84 -10.92
C PHE A 396 -9.33 -10.52 -9.56
N ALA A 397 -10.29 -10.01 -8.80
CA ALA A 397 -10.86 -10.67 -7.63
C ALA A 397 -12.37 -10.87 -7.84
N ARG A 398 -12.89 -12.05 -7.48
CA ARG A 398 -14.32 -12.38 -7.52
C ARG A 398 -14.70 -13.16 -6.26
N ILE A 399 -15.99 -13.24 -5.95
CA ILE A 399 -16.43 -14.09 -4.84
C ILE A 399 -16.20 -15.57 -5.18
N ASP A 400 -15.64 -16.29 -4.20
CA ASP A 400 -15.61 -17.75 -4.17
C ASP A 400 -16.66 -18.21 -3.15
N PRO A 401 -17.82 -18.70 -3.60
CA PRO A 401 -18.89 -19.10 -2.68
C PRO A 401 -18.56 -20.37 -1.87
N ALA A 402 -17.56 -21.14 -2.30
CA ALA A 402 -17.11 -22.34 -1.61
C ALA A 402 -16.18 -22.01 -0.42
N VAL A 403 -15.56 -20.82 -0.43
CA VAL A 403 -14.64 -20.37 0.63
C VAL A 403 -15.32 -19.31 1.47
N LYS A 404 -15.49 -19.58 2.76
CA LYS A 404 -16.07 -18.63 3.73
C LYS A 404 -15.10 -18.39 4.87
N ASP A 405 -15.11 -17.15 5.40
CA ASP A 405 -14.37 -16.83 6.61
C ASP A 405 -15.05 -17.39 7.87
N GLU A 406 -14.42 -17.21 9.02
CA GLU A 406 -14.92 -17.71 10.31
C GLU A 406 -16.29 -17.13 10.69
N TRP A 407 -16.70 -16.03 10.09
CA TRP A 407 -18.00 -15.36 10.31
C TRP A 407 -19.04 -15.69 9.23
N GLY A 408 -18.74 -16.69 8.38
CA GLY A 408 -19.65 -17.19 7.36
C GLY A 408 -19.79 -16.30 6.12
N ILE A 409 -18.91 -15.30 5.96
CA ILE A 409 -18.95 -14.38 4.82
C ILE A 409 -18.15 -14.99 3.66
N PRO A 410 -18.71 -15.08 2.43
CA PRO A 410 -17.99 -15.58 1.25
C PRO A 410 -16.72 -14.78 0.99
N SER A 411 -15.63 -15.47 0.66
CA SER A 411 -14.32 -14.86 0.45
C SER A 411 -14.02 -14.62 -1.03
N LEU A 412 -12.81 -14.17 -1.33
CA LEU A 412 -12.38 -13.90 -2.70
C LEU A 412 -11.61 -15.07 -3.30
N HIS A 413 -11.81 -15.28 -4.60
CA HIS A 413 -10.88 -15.93 -5.50
C HIS A 413 -10.09 -14.84 -6.23
N ILE A 414 -8.76 -14.88 -6.13
CA ILE A 414 -7.87 -13.84 -6.65
C ILE A 414 -7.02 -14.43 -7.77
N THR A 415 -7.06 -13.82 -8.95
CA THR A 415 -6.20 -14.14 -10.09
C THR A 415 -5.31 -12.94 -10.40
N HIS A 416 -4.01 -13.15 -10.36
CA HIS A 416 -3.04 -12.11 -10.69
C HIS A 416 -1.78 -12.74 -11.28
N ARG A 417 -1.33 -12.23 -12.43
CA ARG A 417 -0.12 -12.70 -13.12
C ARG A 417 0.74 -11.52 -13.55
N TYR A 418 2.04 -11.67 -13.37
CA TYR A 418 3.02 -10.87 -14.08
C TYR A 418 3.11 -11.35 -15.54
N THR A 419 3.47 -10.45 -16.43
CA THR A 419 3.67 -10.75 -17.84
C THR A 419 5.12 -10.46 -18.23
N GLU A 420 5.45 -10.68 -19.50
CA GLU A 420 6.79 -10.39 -20.02
C GLU A 420 7.19 -8.93 -19.80
N ASN A 421 6.21 -8.00 -19.76
CA ASN A 421 6.48 -6.59 -19.47
C ASN A 421 7.16 -6.41 -18.12
N GLU A 422 6.66 -7.05 -17.07
CA GLU A 422 7.20 -6.96 -15.71
C GLU A 422 8.52 -7.74 -15.59
N HIS A 423 8.65 -8.86 -16.29
CA HIS A 423 9.90 -9.64 -16.32
C HIS A 423 11.04 -8.87 -17.00
N GLU A 424 10.78 -8.20 -18.13
CA GLU A 424 11.76 -7.35 -18.80
C GLU A 424 12.17 -6.16 -17.91
N MET A 425 11.22 -5.51 -17.24
CA MET A 425 11.55 -4.46 -16.28
C MET A 425 12.44 -4.96 -15.13
N ALA A 426 12.14 -6.12 -14.56
CA ALA A 426 12.93 -6.69 -13.47
C ALA A 426 14.36 -7.02 -13.92
N ARG A 427 14.53 -7.50 -15.15
CA ARG A 427 15.85 -7.76 -15.75
C ARG A 427 16.64 -6.46 -15.98
N ASP A 428 16.04 -5.45 -16.63
CA ASP A 428 16.68 -4.14 -16.85
C ASP A 428 17.06 -3.47 -15.51
N ALA A 429 16.18 -3.56 -14.52
CA ALA A 429 16.44 -3.02 -13.18
C ALA A 429 17.65 -3.68 -12.53
N THR A 430 17.71 -5.02 -12.53
CA THR A 430 18.80 -5.76 -11.90
C THR A 430 20.15 -5.48 -12.57
N GLU A 431 20.20 -5.45 -13.90
CA GLU A 431 21.45 -5.14 -14.62
C GLU A 431 21.88 -3.69 -14.37
N THR A 432 20.97 -2.73 -14.42
CA THR A 432 21.28 -1.32 -14.12
C THR A 432 21.82 -1.14 -12.69
N ALA A 433 21.17 -1.76 -11.71
CA ALA A 433 21.63 -1.72 -10.32
C ALA A 433 23.05 -2.28 -10.17
N ALA A 434 23.33 -3.42 -10.81
CA ALA A 434 24.66 -4.03 -10.78
C ALA A 434 25.73 -3.17 -11.46
N GLU A 435 25.37 -2.50 -12.58
CA GLU A 435 26.26 -1.57 -13.27
C GLU A 435 26.63 -0.37 -12.41
N VAL A 436 25.64 0.26 -11.75
CA VAL A 436 25.88 1.37 -10.83
C VAL A 436 26.77 0.95 -9.67
N CYS A 437 26.54 -0.23 -9.09
CA CYS A 437 27.36 -0.75 -7.99
C CYS A 437 28.82 -0.99 -8.41
N ARG A 438 29.03 -1.62 -9.58
CA ARG A 438 30.41 -1.83 -10.11
C ARG A 438 31.10 -0.51 -10.39
N GLY A 439 30.40 0.47 -10.99
CA GLY A 439 30.93 1.82 -11.20
C GLY A 439 31.29 2.57 -9.92
N ALA A 440 30.66 2.23 -8.79
CA ALA A 440 31.00 2.72 -7.46
C ALA A 440 32.20 1.99 -6.83
N GLY A 441 32.75 0.96 -7.48
CA GLY A 441 33.83 0.13 -6.96
C GLY A 441 33.36 -0.94 -5.95
N PHE A 442 32.08 -1.29 -5.95
CA PHE A 442 31.54 -2.30 -5.05
C PHE A 442 31.67 -3.71 -5.66
N GLU A 443 31.94 -4.69 -4.82
CA GLU A 443 31.95 -6.09 -5.20
C GLU A 443 30.53 -6.64 -5.21
N VAL A 444 29.99 -6.92 -6.38
CA VAL A 444 28.67 -7.55 -6.53
C VAL A 444 28.79 -9.03 -6.19
N ILE A 445 28.22 -9.44 -5.07
CA ILE A 445 28.26 -10.83 -4.58
C ILE A 445 27.02 -11.63 -4.97
N ALA A 446 25.90 -10.96 -5.28
CA ALA A 446 24.70 -11.60 -5.80
C ALA A 446 23.88 -10.61 -6.62
N LYS A 447 23.23 -11.12 -7.67
CA LYS A 447 22.20 -10.41 -8.43
C LYS A 447 21.11 -11.39 -8.88
N HIS A 448 19.85 -10.97 -8.87
CA HIS A 448 18.73 -11.73 -9.43
C HIS A 448 17.57 -10.83 -9.81
N ALA A 449 16.79 -11.27 -10.78
CA ALA A 449 15.57 -10.59 -11.23
C ALA A 449 14.30 -11.35 -10.79
N GLN A 450 14.39 -12.22 -9.80
CA GLN A 450 13.26 -13.02 -9.32
C GLN A 450 12.31 -12.12 -8.53
N MET A 451 11.13 -11.91 -9.09
CA MET A 451 10.04 -11.19 -8.43
C MET A 451 9.44 -12.05 -7.31
N VAL A 452 9.01 -11.40 -6.25
CA VAL A 452 8.19 -12.06 -5.21
C VAL A 452 6.81 -12.42 -5.78
N PRO A 453 6.09 -13.35 -5.16
CA PRO A 453 4.70 -13.63 -5.55
C PRO A 453 3.83 -12.37 -5.51
N PRO A 454 2.85 -12.22 -6.41
CA PRO A 454 1.89 -11.14 -6.38
C PRO A 454 1.23 -10.99 -5.00
N GLY A 455 0.98 -9.75 -4.58
CA GLY A 455 0.43 -9.42 -3.26
C GLY A 455 1.48 -9.26 -2.15
N GLU A 456 2.66 -9.87 -2.28
CA GLU A 456 3.71 -9.75 -1.26
C GLU A 456 4.32 -8.33 -1.19
N SER A 457 4.15 -7.51 -2.21
CA SER A 457 4.52 -6.10 -2.17
C SER A 457 3.61 -5.26 -1.27
N ILE A 458 2.42 -5.77 -0.93
CA ILE A 458 1.42 -5.14 -0.02
C ILE A 458 0.81 -3.86 -0.63
N HIS A 459 0.80 -3.74 -1.93
CA HIS A 459 0.34 -2.57 -2.66
C HIS A 459 -0.82 -2.88 -3.62
N GLU A 460 -1.76 -3.72 -3.21
CA GLU A 460 -2.94 -4.09 -4.01
C GLU A 460 -3.75 -2.84 -4.37
N LEU A 461 -4.00 -2.65 -5.65
CA LEU A 461 -4.66 -1.50 -6.25
C LEU A 461 -5.65 -1.94 -7.34
N GLY A 462 -6.48 -1.01 -7.80
CA GLY A 462 -7.49 -1.30 -8.82
C GLY A 462 -8.75 -1.93 -8.24
N THR A 463 -9.49 -2.69 -9.04
CA THR A 463 -10.73 -3.40 -8.68
C THR A 463 -12.00 -2.55 -8.59
N CYS A 464 -11.93 -1.27 -8.17
CA CYS A 464 -13.03 -0.29 -8.19
C CYS A 464 -12.59 0.99 -8.90
N ARG A 465 -11.81 0.85 -9.97
CA ARG A 465 -11.09 1.99 -10.57
C ARG A 465 -11.97 3.19 -10.88
N MET A 466 -11.40 4.38 -10.73
CA MET A 466 -11.98 5.64 -11.19
C MET A 466 -11.98 5.73 -12.73
N GLY A 467 -12.86 6.56 -13.26
CA GLY A 467 -12.86 6.94 -14.67
C GLY A 467 -13.93 7.97 -14.98
N ALA A 468 -13.84 8.57 -16.16
CA ALA A 468 -14.86 9.50 -16.66
C ALA A 468 -16.05 8.76 -17.30
N ASP A 469 -15.81 7.56 -17.84
CA ASP A 469 -16.85 6.75 -18.50
C ASP A 469 -17.40 5.71 -17.52
N PRO A 470 -18.69 5.81 -17.13
CA PRO A 470 -19.32 4.86 -16.22
C PRO A 470 -19.42 3.43 -16.78
N LYS A 471 -19.26 3.23 -18.08
CA LYS A 471 -19.19 1.90 -18.69
C LYS A 471 -17.83 1.21 -18.52
N LYS A 472 -16.81 1.96 -18.15
CA LYS A 472 -15.42 1.47 -18.01
C LYS A 472 -14.86 1.62 -16.60
N SER A 473 -15.62 2.19 -15.69
CA SER A 473 -15.17 2.48 -14.33
C SER A 473 -16.30 2.31 -13.32
N VAL A 474 -15.94 2.11 -12.05
CA VAL A 474 -16.87 2.00 -10.93
C VAL A 474 -17.12 3.38 -10.30
N LEU A 475 -16.06 4.21 -10.25
CA LEU A 475 -16.05 5.48 -9.54
C LEU A 475 -15.80 6.65 -10.49
N ASN A 476 -16.41 7.79 -10.16
CA ASN A 476 -16.10 9.07 -10.79
C ASN A 476 -14.83 9.71 -10.19
N ARG A 477 -14.47 10.90 -10.68
CA ARG A 477 -13.28 11.64 -10.23
C ARG A 477 -13.25 12.02 -8.75
N PHE A 478 -14.35 11.90 -8.03
CA PHE A 478 -14.48 12.24 -6.59
C PHE A 478 -14.59 11.01 -5.69
N ASN A 479 -14.14 9.84 -6.15
CA ASN A 479 -14.27 8.58 -5.43
C ASN A 479 -15.73 8.12 -5.20
N GLN A 480 -16.71 8.78 -5.81
CA GLN A 480 -18.13 8.47 -5.71
C GLN A 480 -18.52 7.43 -6.75
N ALA A 481 -19.31 6.43 -6.36
CA ALA A 481 -19.81 5.43 -7.30
C ALA A 481 -20.72 6.05 -8.36
N HIS A 482 -20.56 5.64 -9.63
CA HIS A 482 -21.41 6.10 -10.72
C HIS A 482 -22.87 5.68 -10.52
N ASP A 483 -23.09 4.44 -10.06
CA ASP A 483 -24.43 3.84 -9.92
C ASP A 483 -25.16 4.27 -8.65
N VAL A 484 -24.41 4.65 -7.60
CA VAL A 484 -24.93 4.84 -6.24
C VAL A 484 -24.38 6.12 -5.64
N LYS A 485 -25.16 7.20 -5.76
CA LYS A 485 -24.70 8.57 -5.43
C LYS A 485 -24.24 8.77 -3.99
N ASN A 486 -24.73 7.99 -3.04
CA ASN A 486 -24.37 8.09 -1.63
C ASN A 486 -23.34 7.02 -1.19
N LEU A 487 -22.59 6.46 -2.15
CA LEU A 487 -21.51 5.50 -1.93
C LEU A 487 -20.18 6.07 -2.44
N PHE A 488 -19.15 6.03 -1.59
CA PHE A 488 -17.77 6.44 -1.90
C PHE A 488 -16.80 5.30 -1.58
N VAL A 489 -15.77 5.12 -2.40
CA VAL A 489 -14.69 4.15 -2.15
C VAL A 489 -13.35 4.87 -2.16
N LEU A 490 -12.61 4.81 -1.03
CA LEU A 490 -11.51 5.72 -0.73
C LEU A 490 -10.12 5.08 -0.78
N ASP A 491 -10.06 3.76 -0.74
CA ASP A 491 -8.80 3.02 -0.64
C ASP A 491 -8.15 2.76 -2.00
N GLY A 492 -7.12 1.92 -2.01
CA GLY A 492 -6.38 1.60 -3.23
C GLY A 492 -7.20 0.96 -4.35
N SER A 493 -8.42 0.49 -4.06
CA SER A 493 -9.31 -0.06 -5.10
C SER A 493 -9.72 1.00 -6.14
N ALA A 494 -9.70 2.28 -5.78
CA ALA A 494 -10.05 3.39 -6.67
C ALA A 494 -8.97 3.72 -7.72
N PHE A 495 -7.78 3.16 -7.61
CA PHE A 495 -6.65 3.47 -8.49
C PHE A 495 -6.86 2.97 -9.92
N VAL A 496 -6.34 3.73 -10.88
CA VAL A 496 -6.36 3.42 -12.32
C VAL A 496 -5.02 2.84 -12.77
N SER A 497 -3.93 3.34 -12.21
CA SER A 497 -2.54 2.89 -12.35
C SER A 497 -1.78 3.20 -11.06
N GLY A 498 -0.61 2.64 -10.83
CA GLY A 498 0.06 2.74 -9.53
C GLY A 498 1.45 3.36 -9.55
N GLY A 499 2.11 3.37 -10.68
CA GLY A 499 3.53 3.74 -10.75
C GLY A 499 4.43 2.81 -9.94
N SER A 500 5.65 3.26 -9.71
CA SER A 500 6.63 2.59 -8.84
C SER A 500 6.65 3.16 -7.40
N GLN A 501 5.76 4.10 -7.10
CA GLN A 501 5.66 4.80 -5.81
C GLN A 501 4.70 4.06 -4.88
N ASN A 502 5.04 4.01 -3.56
CA ASN A 502 4.14 3.46 -2.55
C ASN A 502 2.83 4.26 -2.51
N PRO A 503 1.64 3.61 -2.50
CA PRO A 503 0.36 4.27 -2.78
C PRO A 503 -0.22 5.07 -1.61
N THR A 504 0.28 4.90 -0.38
CA THR A 504 -0.39 5.38 0.85
C THR A 504 -0.60 6.89 0.85
N LEU A 505 0.38 7.70 0.42
CA LEU A 505 0.24 9.16 0.39
C LEU A 505 -0.87 9.59 -0.59
N THR A 506 -0.99 8.92 -1.73
CA THR A 506 -2.06 9.17 -2.72
C THR A 506 -3.42 8.75 -2.20
N ILE A 507 -3.53 7.61 -1.49
CA ILE A 507 -4.77 7.19 -0.83
C ILE A 507 -5.23 8.26 0.18
N LEU A 508 -4.31 8.80 0.99
CA LEU A 508 -4.61 9.85 1.96
C LEU A 508 -5.08 11.13 1.28
N ALA A 509 -4.40 11.57 0.21
CA ALA A 509 -4.77 12.77 -0.55
C ALA A 509 -6.15 12.65 -1.22
N LEU A 510 -6.44 11.51 -1.85
CA LEU A 510 -7.75 11.22 -2.44
C LEU A 510 -8.85 11.17 -1.38
N SER A 511 -8.58 10.57 -0.21
CA SER A 511 -9.55 10.48 0.88
C SER A 511 -9.87 11.85 1.50
N LEU A 512 -8.85 12.70 1.66
CA LEU A 512 -9.03 14.09 2.10
C LEU A 512 -9.92 14.86 1.10
N ARG A 513 -9.61 14.75 -0.19
CA ARG A 513 -10.37 15.39 -1.28
C ARG A 513 -11.82 14.90 -1.34
N ALA A 514 -12.04 13.59 -1.25
CA ALA A 514 -13.39 13.02 -1.25
C ALA A 514 -14.19 13.42 0.00
N GLY A 515 -13.54 13.51 1.15
CA GLY A 515 -14.17 14.00 2.40
C GLY A 515 -14.65 15.45 2.29
N GLU A 516 -13.85 16.34 1.73
CA GLU A 516 -14.23 17.73 1.50
C GLU A 516 -15.37 17.87 0.47
N TYR A 517 -15.26 17.13 -0.64
CA TYR A 517 -16.34 17.07 -1.63
C TYR A 517 -17.67 16.60 -1.00
N LEU A 518 -17.63 15.54 -0.20
CA LEU A 518 -18.82 15.04 0.47
C LEU A 518 -19.39 16.05 1.46
N ALA A 519 -18.55 16.68 2.30
CA ALA A 519 -19.01 17.68 3.26
C ALA A 519 -19.73 18.84 2.58
N GLU A 520 -19.24 19.28 1.44
CA GLU A 520 -19.89 20.33 0.64
C GLU A 520 -21.23 19.87 0.07
N ARG A 521 -21.33 18.63 -0.47
CA ARG A 521 -22.62 18.08 -0.96
C ARG A 521 -23.65 17.91 0.16
N LEU A 522 -23.23 17.49 1.35
CA LEU A 522 -24.09 17.40 2.53
C LEU A 522 -24.63 18.77 2.96
N LYS A 523 -23.78 19.80 2.94
CA LYS A 523 -24.16 21.18 3.27
C LYS A 523 -25.18 21.76 2.28
N GLN A 524 -25.04 21.39 1.01
CA GLN A 524 -25.98 21.80 -0.06
C GLN A 524 -27.28 20.98 -0.09
N GLY A 525 -27.39 19.93 0.73
CA GLY A 525 -28.55 19.04 0.76
C GLY A 525 -28.68 18.09 -0.43
N GLU A 526 -27.61 17.88 -1.17
CA GLU A 526 -27.60 17.02 -2.36
C GLU A 526 -27.42 15.53 -2.03
N LEU A 527 -26.95 15.22 -0.81
CA LEU A 527 -26.76 13.88 -0.27
C LEU A 527 -27.35 13.76 1.14
#